data_01b68b31d8ffa858edbf5c4a3372b1e3
#
_entry.id   01b68b31d8ffa858edbf5c4a3372b1e3
#
_cell.length_a   1.000
_cell.length_b   1.000
_cell.length_c   1.000
_cell.angle_alpha   90.00
_cell.angle_beta   90.00
_cell.angle_gamma   90.00
#
_symmetry.space_group_name_H-M   'P 1'
#
loop_
_entity.id
_entity.type
_entity.pdbx_description
1 polymer ?
#
loop_
_entity_poly.entity_id
_entity_poly.type
_entity_poly.pdbx_seq_one_letter_code
_entity_poly.pdbx_strand_id
1 'polypeptide(L)'
;MSSKKIIIIISSCVAALATAGGVTAGVILYRGADTRAVKQGFERLIEDIGTRSEEVISAREAAVLVDGVMYGNAHIDMSVNVGGIDASGLITDETAGTIASGILGNLSDLTIGADAVIDRRCSDEELSVKGSLSIINYKLADINIYARGDRVYLELPDLADEAYVTDLSDINGTIGRSPMLSYAWDSAGLPHIQSVELFGEAPEDDVWSLLGEIRDEAEQSERIREMWKHADVQHRDEDGIMEAGDEREITCRIYDVIIPKEYIQGCIDYMTGTSERWYLNADVKLTVYIDEYKDIRRIETSEPLFVNGNRFDAGMELCGEELPVDDVDMTVNEISAHISRDGRDYNISMESGDARAVVEVTPKYDREARDLDLKYSDLSLVYAGEEILRSGGEVRICTNDTEVNVAPLPDRTSTDDFDLWVYDVAGHVIGRYGSLIGLF
;
A
#
# COMPACT_ATOMS: atom_id res chain seq x y z
N MET A 1 -14.12 -10.58 2.16
CA MET A 1 -12.77 -10.50 2.80
C MET A 1 -12.30 -9.06 2.62
N SER A 2 -11.74 -8.39 3.64
CA SER A 2 -11.34 -6.98 3.49
C SER A 2 -10.21 -6.85 2.45
N SER A 3 -10.30 -5.86 1.54
CA SER A 3 -9.30 -5.57 0.49
C SER A 3 -7.87 -5.46 1.04
N LYS A 4 -7.71 -4.96 2.29
CA LYS A 4 -6.41 -4.93 2.99
C LYS A 4 -5.80 -6.32 3.17
N LYS A 5 -6.60 -7.35 3.45
CA LYS A 5 -6.10 -8.73 3.60
C LYS A 5 -5.60 -9.32 2.28
N ILE A 6 -6.23 -8.94 1.16
CA ILE A 6 -5.86 -9.43 -0.18
C ILE A 6 -4.52 -8.82 -0.62
N ILE A 7 -4.33 -7.51 -0.43
CA ILE A 7 -3.08 -6.82 -0.75
C ILE A 7 -1.92 -7.38 0.08
N ILE A 8 -2.14 -7.63 1.38
CA ILE A 8 -1.14 -8.24 2.27
C ILE A 8 -0.79 -9.65 1.81
N ILE A 9 -1.79 -10.46 1.40
CA ILE A 9 -1.55 -11.83 0.90
C ILE A 9 -0.74 -11.81 -0.39
N ILE A 10 -1.11 -10.95 -1.35
CA ILE A 10 -0.37 -10.81 -2.62
C ILE A 10 1.07 -10.38 -2.35
N SER A 11 1.26 -9.33 -1.54
CA SER A 11 2.59 -8.85 -1.15
C SER A 11 3.40 -9.92 -0.42
N SER A 12 2.76 -10.71 0.47
CA SER A 12 3.44 -11.78 1.22
C SER A 12 3.76 -12.98 0.34
N CYS A 13 2.90 -13.37 -0.60
CA CYS A 13 3.19 -14.45 -1.54
C CYS A 13 4.29 -14.05 -2.53
N VAL A 14 4.26 -12.83 -3.06
CA VAL A 14 5.33 -12.29 -3.92
C VAL A 14 6.62 -12.11 -3.12
N ALA A 15 6.57 -11.58 -1.90
CA ALA A 15 7.73 -11.49 -1.02
C ALA A 15 8.25 -12.87 -0.60
N ALA A 16 7.39 -13.85 -0.32
CA ALA A 16 7.81 -15.21 0.00
C ALA A 16 8.44 -15.91 -1.22
N LEU A 17 7.90 -15.72 -2.42
CA LEU A 17 8.50 -16.21 -3.66
C LEU A 17 9.79 -15.45 -4.00
N ALA A 18 9.82 -14.13 -3.78
CA ALA A 18 11.01 -13.31 -3.97
C ALA A 18 12.10 -13.61 -2.93
N THR A 19 11.76 -13.78 -1.65
CA THR A 19 12.71 -14.18 -0.61
C THR A 19 13.14 -15.64 -0.72
N ALA A 20 12.30 -16.54 -1.26
CA ALA A 20 12.70 -17.91 -1.54
C ALA A 20 13.88 -18.02 -2.53
N GLY A 21 14.14 -17.00 -3.33
CA GLY A 21 15.30 -16.93 -4.22
C GLY A 21 16.48 -16.08 -3.73
N GLY A 22 16.30 -15.17 -2.76
CA GLY A 22 17.14 -13.99 -2.48
C GLY A 22 18.39 -14.19 -1.64
N VAL A 23 19.07 -15.31 -1.59
CA VAL A 23 20.39 -15.34 -0.94
C VAL A 23 21.41 -16.20 -1.66
N THR A 24 22.34 -15.46 -2.26
CA THR A 24 23.76 -15.75 -2.51
C THR A 24 24.27 -17.18 -2.55
N ALA A 25 24.79 -17.52 -3.72
CA ALA A 25 26.00 -18.30 -4.04
C ALA A 25 26.70 -19.09 -2.91
N GLY A 26 26.00 -20.05 -2.34
CA GLY A 26 26.67 -21.19 -1.70
C GLY A 26 26.64 -22.37 -2.67
N VAL A 27 27.75 -22.63 -3.34
CA VAL A 27 27.91 -23.81 -4.21
C VAL A 27 27.72 -25.06 -3.37
N ILE A 28 26.52 -25.64 -3.42
CA ILE A 28 26.27 -26.97 -2.89
C ILE A 28 25.73 -27.82 -4.05
N LEU A 29 26.38 -28.97 -4.24
CA LEU A 29 26.02 -29.98 -5.24
C LEU A 29 24.60 -30.52 -4.98
N TYR A 30 23.59 -29.97 -5.67
CA TYR A 30 22.24 -30.50 -5.62
C TYR A 30 22.09 -31.73 -6.51
N ARG A 31 21.28 -32.68 -6.05
CA ARG A 31 20.90 -33.87 -6.79
C ARG A 31 19.86 -33.46 -7.85
N GLY A 32 20.25 -33.47 -9.10
CA GLY A 32 19.37 -33.26 -10.27
C GLY A 32 19.68 -31.97 -11.04
N ALA A 33 19.69 -32.09 -12.37
CA ALA A 33 19.87 -30.96 -13.28
C ALA A 33 18.66 -30.02 -13.25
N ASP A 34 17.46 -30.57 -13.06
CA ASP A 34 16.18 -29.87 -13.07
C ASP A 34 16.02 -28.96 -11.84
N THR A 35 16.28 -29.46 -10.64
CA THR A 35 16.26 -28.65 -9.42
C THR A 35 17.24 -27.47 -9.52
N ARG A 36 18.42 -27.72 -10.15
CA ARG A 36 19.41 -26.65 -10.35
C ARG A 36 18.91 -25.60 -11.34
N ALA A 37 18.25 -26.01 -12.41
CA ALA A 37 17.72 -25.08 -13.41
C ALA A 37 16.66 -24.15 -12.78
N VAL A 38 15.68 -24.73 -12.08
CA VAL A 38 14.63 -23.94 -11.39
C VAL A 38 15.21 -23.01 -10.33
N LYS A 39 16.11 -23.52 -9.50
CA LYS A 39 16.79 -22.68 -8.49
C LYS A 39 17.54 -21.50 -9.12
N GLN A 40 18.30 -21.74 -10.20
CA GLN A 40 19.00 -20.68 -10.90
C GLN A 40 18.05 -19.65 -11.50
N GLY A 41 16.89 -20.08 -12.01
CA GLY A 41 15.85 -19.17 -12.50
C GLY A 41 15.32 -18.26 -11.38
N PHE A 42 15.04 -18.81 -10.19
CA PHE A 42 14.62 -17.99 -9.05
C PHE A 42 15.73 -17.04 -8.56
N GLU A 43 16.99 -17.49 -8.51
CA GLU A 43 18.12 -16.63 -8.16
C GLU A 43 18.25 -15.44 -9.11
N ARG A 44 18.08 -15.66 -10.42
CA ARG A 44 18.09 -14.58 -11.41
C ARG A 44 16.90 -13.65 -11.28
N LEU A 45 15.69 -14.19 -11.12
CA LEU A 45 14.48 -13.37 -10.92
C LEU A 45 14.68 -12.36 -9.79
N ILE A 46 15.32 -12.78 -8.70
CA ILE A 46 15.56 -11.89 -7.57
C ILE A 46 16.68 -10.89 -7.86
N GLU A 47 17.73 -11.32 -8.54
CA GLU A 47 18.79 -10.42 -9.01
C GLU A 47 18.21 -9.33 -9.92
N ASP A 48 17.28 -9.67 -10.81
CA ASP A 48 16.60 -8.73 -11.71
C ASP A 48 15.71 -7.76 -10.93
N ILE A 49 14.88 -8.26 -10.00
CA ILE A 49 14.08 -7.42 -9.10
C ILE A 49 15.00 -6.50 -8.28
N GLY A 50 16.08 -7.03 -7.71
CA GLY A 50 17.08 -6.26 -6.98
C GLY A 50 17.71 -5.16 -7.83
N THR A 51 18.11 -5.48 -9.05
CA THR A 51 18.70 -4.54 -10.00
C THR A 51 17.74 -3.37 -10.28
N ARG A 52 16.46 -3.67 -10.55
CA ARG A 52 15.46 -2.63 -10.82
C ARG A 52 15.09 -1.82 -9.58
N SER A 53 15.00 -2.46 -8.43
CA SER A 53 14.74 -1.73 -7.17
C SER A 53 15.90 -0.81 -6.79
N GLU A 54 17.15 -1.23 -6.97
CA GLU A 54 18.33 -0.41 -6.68
C GLU A 54 18.46 0.83 -7.57
N GLU A 55 17.87 0.82 -8.77
CA GLU A 55 17.81 2.01 -9.63
C GLU A 55 16.93 3.12 -9.02
N VAL A 56 15.96 2.77 -8.19
CA VAL A 56 15.08 3.69 -7.48
C VAL A 56 15.54 3.83 -6.05
N ILE A 57 15.41 2.76 -5.26
CA ILE A 57 15.71 2.70 -3.84
C ILE A 57 16.14 1.28 -3.47
N SER A 58 17.24 1.13 -2.73
CA SER A 58 17.63 -0.20 -2.25
C SER A 58 16.65 -0.71 -1.17
N ALA A 59 16.55 -2.02 -1.03
CA ALA A 59 15.69 -2.64 -0.01
C ALA A 59 16.00 -2.13 1.42
N ARG A 60 17.29 -1.89 1.72
CA ARG A 60 17.72 -1.32 3.00
C ARG A 60 17.25 0.12 3.20
N GLU A 61 17.32 0.94 2.16
CA GLU A 61 16.86 2.33 2.21
C GLU A 61 15.34 2.41 2.31
N ALA A 62 14.61 1.54 1.60
CA ALA A 62 13.17 1.41 1.72
C ALA A 62 12.77 1.00 3.14
N ALA A 63 13.45 0.03 3.75
CA ALA A 63 13.23 -0.36 5.14
C ALA A 63 13.46 0.81 6.12
N VAL A 64 14.52 1.62 5.92
CA VAL A 64 14.77 2.82 6.75
C VAL A 64 13.68 3.87 6.59
N LEU A 65 13.16 4.07 5.37
CA LEU A 65 12.03 4.99 5.14
C LEU A 65 10.77 4.52 5.87
N VAL A 66 10.42 3.24 5.71
CA VAL A 66 9.26 2.65 6.36
C VAL A 66 9.39 2.72 7.87
N ASP A 67 10.55 2.35 8.41
CA ASP A 67 10.82 2.44 9.86
C ASP A 67 10.70 3.87 10.36
N GLY A 68 11.21 4.85 9.61
CA GLY A 68 11.05 6.27 9.92
C GLY A 68 9.58 6.71 9.98
N VAL A 69 8.77 6.31 9.01
CA VAL A 69 7.34 6.66 8.95
C VAL A 69 6.55 5.96 10.05
N MET A 70 6.81 4.68 10.29
CA MET A 70 5.99 3.87 11.19
C MET A 70 6.39 4.03 12.66
N TYR A 71 7.68 4.21 12.96
CA TYR A 71 8.19 4.12 14.34
C TYR A 71 9.14 5.26 14.74
N GLY A 72 9.57 6.06 13.79
CA GLY A 72 10.55 7.10 13.99
C GLY A 72 9.99 8.50 13.82
N ASN A 73 10.49 9.17 12.84
CA ASN A 73 10.12 10.52 12.47
C ASN A 73 10.05 10.64 10.95
N ALA A 74 9.02 11.32 10.47
CA ALA A 74 8.81 11.54 9.06
C ALA A 74 8.19 12.90 8.78
N HIS A 75 8.56 13.48 7.64
CA HIS A 75 7.87 14.59 7.01
C HIS A 75 7.26 14.08 5.72
N ILE A 76 5.94 14.19 5.59
CA ILE A 76 5.17 13.74 4.43
C ILE A 76 4.49 14.97 3.83
N ASP A 77 4.88 15.33 2.63
CA ASP A 77 4.25 16.39 1.85
C ASP A 77 3.46 15.75 0.71
N MET A 78 2.19 16.11 0.58
CA MET A 78 1.28 15.50 -0.38
C MET A 78 0.48 16.58 -1.10
N SER A 79 0.38 16.46 -2.41
CA SER A 79 -0.50 17.27 -3.24
C SER A 79 -1.27 16.34 -4.19
N VAL A 80 -2.59 16.36 -4.07
CA VAL A 80 -3.51 15.51 -4.83
C VAL A 80 -4.49 16.40 -5.60
N ASN A 81 -4.52 16.22 -6.91
CA ASN A 81 -5.50 16.86 -7.77
C ASN A 81 -6.57 15.85 -8.15
N VAL A 82 -7.81 16.15 -7.83
CA VAL A 82 -8.96 15.32 -8.18
C VAL A 82 -9.63 15.91 -9.40
N GLY A 83 -9.45 15.28 -10.56
CA GLY A 83 -9.99 15.79 -11.83
C GLY A 83 -11.47 15.49 -12.04
N GLY A 84 -12.04 14.56 -11.29
CA GLY A 84 -13.47 14.23 -11.34
C GLY A 84 -13.83 13.15 -10.35
N ILE A 85 -15.03 13.23 -9.79
CA ILE A 85 -15.65 12.19 -8.97
C ILE A 85 -17.06 11.98 -9.49
N ASP A 86 -17.38 10.79 -9.95
CA ASP A 86 -18.77 10.39 -10.26
C ASP A 86 -19.18 9.23 -9.34
N ALA A 87 -20.03 9.53 -8.38
CA ALA A 87 -20.53 8.53 -7.44
C ALA A 87 -21.93 8.01 -7.82
N SER A 88 -22.46 8.36 -9.00
CA SER A 88 -23.82 7.98 -9.42
C SER A 88 -24.00 6.46 -9.47
N GLY A 89 -22.98 5.74 -9.92
CA GLY A 89 -22.98 4.27 -9.98
C GLY A 89 -22.78 3.57 -8.63
N LEU A 90 -22.31 4.28 -7.59
CA LEU A 90 -22.05 3.71 -6.26
C LEU A 90 -23.26 3.80 -5.33
N ILE A 91 -24.21 4.69 -5.62
CA ILE A 91 -25.37 4.98 -4.74
C ILE A 91 -26.61 4.36 -5.35
N THR A 92 -27.15 3.35 -4.69
CA THR A 92 -28.33 2.60 -5.15
C THR A 92 -29.64 3.40 -5.09
N ASP A 93 -29.69 4.51 -4.32
CA ASP A 93 -30.83 5.41 -4.28
C ASP A 93 -30.67 6.50 -5.35
N GLU A 94 -31.56 6.49 -6.35
CA GLU A 94 -31.49 7.39 -7.53
C GLU A 94 -31.52 8.88 -7.15
N THR A 95 -32.25 9.24 -6.09
CA THR A 95 -32.34 10.64 -5.61
C THR A 95 -31.06 11.04 -4.88
N ALA A 96 -30.55 10.18 -3.99
CA ALA A 96 -29.30 10.41 -3.27
C ALA A 96 -28.11 10.39 -4.25
N GLY A 97 -28.11 9.51 -5.24
CA GLY A 97 -27.11 9.44 -6.31
C GLY A 97 -27.07 10.73 -7.13
N THR A 98 -28.21 11.28 -7.54
CA THR A 98 -28.28 12.54 -8.29
C THR A 98 -27.78 13.73 -7.47
N ILE A 99 -28.14 13.80 -6.18
CA ILE A 99 -27.65 14.87 -5.29
C ILE A 99 -26.14 14.74 -5.06
N ALA A 100 -25.65 13.53 -4.80
CA ALA A 100 -24.23 13.29 -4.60
C ALA A 100 -23.43 13.62 -5.87
N SER A 101 -23.86 13.19 -7.05
CA SER A 101 -23.21 13.50 -8.32
C SER A 101 -23.24 14.99 -8.63
N GLY A 102 -24.34 15.68 -8.28
CA GLY A 102 -24.42 17.14 -8.41
C GLY A 102 -23.45 17.89 -7.49
N ILE A 103 -23.22 17.40 -6.28
CA ILE A 103 -22.25 17.97 -5.35
C ILE A 103 -20.82 17.60 -5.78
N LEU A 104 -20.55 16.34 -6.06
CA LEU A 104 -19.22 15.83 -6.39
C LEU A 104 -18.76 16.26 -7.78
N GLY A 105 -19.66 16.36 -8.76
CA GLY A 105 -19.35 16.89 -10.09
C GLY A 105 -18.94 18.37 -10.10
N ASN A 106 -19.37 19.14 -9.08
CA ASN A 106 -18.90 20.52 -8.89
C ASN A 106 -17.54 20.57 -8.17
N LEU A 107 -17.02 19.45 -7.67
CA LEU A 107 -15.69 19.32 -7.05
C LEU A 107 -14.62 18.89 -8.07
N SER A 108 -14.93 18.94 -9.37
CA SER A 108 -13.89 18.78 -10.40
C SER A 108 -12.82 19.86 -10.22
N ASP A 109 -11.57 19.48 -10.42
CA ASP A 109 -10.39 20.32 -10.19
C ASP A 109 -10.14 20.67 -8.69
N LEU A 110 -10.56 19.79 -7.79
CA LEU A 110 -10.23 19.88 -6.37
C LEU A 110 -8.75 19.54 -6.15
N THR A 111 -8.03 20.43 -5.48
CA THR A 111 -6.66 20.17 -5.01
C THR A 111 -6.68 20.02 -3.50
N ILE A 112 -6.11 18.92 -3.01
CA ILE A 112 -5.89 18.65 -1.61
C ILE A 112 -4.38 18.65 -1.38
N GLY A 113 -3.90 19.60 -0.57
CA GLY A 113 -2.52 19.61 -0.09
C GLY A 113 -2.48 19.17 1.36
N ALA A 114 -1.46 18.42 1.75
CA ALA A 114 -1.19 18.09 3.15
C ALA A 114 0.32 18.06 3.41
N ASP A 115 0.73 18.74 4.48
CA ASP A 115 2.07 18.74 5.04
C ASP A 115 1.97 18.12 6.43
N ALA A 116 2.44 16.89 6.58
CA ALA A 116 2.35 16.12 7.80
C ALA A 116 3.75 15.86 8.37
N VAL A 117 3.96 16.22 9.63
CA VAL A 117 5.19 15.94 10.36
C VAL A 117 4.87 15.08 11.57
N ILE A 118 5.55 13.95 11.68
CA ILE A 118 5.42 12.98 12.78
C ILE A 118 6.75 12.90 13.49
N ASP A 119 6.77 13.03 14.81
CA ASP A 119 7.95 12.76 15.65
C ASP A 119 7.58 11.85 16.83
N ARG A 120 8.03 10.60 16.74
CA ARG A 120 7.80 9.55 17.74
C ARG A 120 9.00 9.30 18.66
N ARG A 121 10.05 10.10 18.52
CA ARG A 121 11.27 9.98 19.36
C ARG A 121 11.12 10.67 20.72
N CYS A 122 10.13 11.52 20.87
CA CYS A 122 9.84 12.23 22.11
C CYS A 122 9.07 11.35 23.08
N SER A 123 9.15 11.66 24.38
CA SER A 123 8.34 10.98 25.42
C SER A 123 6.84 11.17 25.24
N ASP A 124 6.44 12.28 24.64
CA ASP A 124 5.08 12.56 24.20
C ASP A 124 5.15 12.65 22.67
N GLU A 125 4.74 11.59 21.98
CA GLU A 125 4.71 11.55 20.53
C GLU A 125 3.91 12.71 19.95
N GLU A 126 4.43 13.33 18.92
CA GLU A 126 3.87 14.55 18.34
C GLU A 126 3.56 14.37 16.86
N LEU A 127 2.42 14.93 16.44
CA LEU A 127 1.99 15.01 15.04
C LEU A 127 1.52 16.42 14.73
N SER A 128 1.92 16.94 13.59
CA SER A 128 1.25 18.10 12.99
C SER A 128 0.91 17.82 11.54
N VAL A 129 -0.33 18.11 11.15
CA VAL A 129 -0.79 18.05 9.76
C VAL A 129 -1.35 19.42 9.39
N LYS A 130 -0.83 20.02 8.34
CA LYS A 130 -1.38 21.22 7.73
C LYS A 130 -1.98 20.87 6.40
N GLY A 131 -3.30 20.85 6.34
CA GLY A 131 -4.07 20.57 5.13
C GLY A 131 -4.55 21.84 4.46
N SER A 132 -4.69 21.79 3.15
CA SER A 132 -5.31 22.84 2.35
C SER A 132 -6.26 22.24 1.33
N LEU A 133 -7.38 22.91 1.12
CA LEU A 133 -8.40 22.53 0.15
C LEU A 133 -8.61 23.68 -0.82
N SER A 134 -8.47 23.41 -2.12
CA SER A 134 -8.63 24.43 -3.16
C SER A 134 -9.43 23.88 -4.35
N ILE A 135 -10.18 24.73 -5.04
CA ILE A 135 -10.86 24.42 -6.31
C ILE A 135 -10.40 25.46 -7.34
N ILE A 136 -9.86 25.01 -8.47
CA ILE A 136 -9.42 25.89 -9.59
C ILE A 136 -8.55 27.05 -9.07
N ASN A 137 -7.56 26.74 -8.22
CA ASN A 137 -6.68 27.71 -7.55
C ASN A 137 -7.39 28.66 -6.56
N TYR A 138 -8.65 28.42 -6.22
CA TYR A 138 -9.36 29.17 -5.19
C TYR A 138 -9.31 28.38 -3.88
N LYS A 139 -8.60 28.91 -2.90
CA LYS A 139 -8.47 28.29 -1.58
C LYS A 139 -9.83 28.30 -0.86
N LEU A 140 -10.32 27.12 -0.53
CA LEU A 140 -11.56 26.95 0.21
C LEU A 140 -11.31 27.00 1.73
N ALA A 141 -10.37 26.18 2.21
CA ALA A 141 -10.10 26.07 3.65
C ALA A 141 -8.68 25.56 3.92
N ASP A 142 -8.16 25.94 5.07
CA ASP A 142 -7.06 25.25 5.74
C ASP A 142 -7.62 24.38 6.85
N ILE A 143 -6.99 23.22 7.04
CA ILE A 143 -7.30 22.26 8.09
C ILE A 143 -5.98 21.92 8.77
N ASN A 144 -5.83 22.28 10.05
CA ASN A 144 -4.64 21.91 10.80
C ASN A 144 -5.02 20.93 11.90
N ILE A 145 -4.25 19.86 12.00
CA ILE A 145 -4.39 18.86 13.06
C ILE A 145 -3.09 18.81 13.82
N TYR A 146 -3.18 18.90 15.13
CA TYR A 146 -2.03 18.73 16.01
C TYR A 146 -2.37 17.64 17.02
N ALA A 147 -1.46 16.71 17.24
CA ALA A 147 -1.62 15.71 18.27
C ALA A 147 -0.36 15.69 19.15
N ARG A 148 -0.58 15.51 20.46
CA ARG A 148 0.48 15.32 21.44
C ARG A 148 -0.02 14.37 22.52
N GLY A 149 0.58 13.20 22.61
CA GLY A 149 0.05 12.11 23.42
C GLY A 149 -1.41 11.81 23.05
N ASP A 150 -2.29 11.76 24.04
CA ASP A 150 -3.72 11.47 23.85
C ASP A 150 -4.57 12.67 23.40
N ARG A 151 -4.00 13.86 23.25
CA ARG A 151 -4.74 15.07 22.87
C ARG A 151 -4.59 15.40 21.41
N VAL A 152 -5.73 15.63 20.77
CA VAL A 152 -5.81 16.08 19.37
C VAL A 152 -6.50 17.43 19.29
N TYR A 153 -5.90 18.35 18.56
CA TYR A 153 -6.42 19.68 18.27
C TYR A 153 -6.75 19.74 16.78
N LEU A 154 -7.98 20.14 16.44
CA LEU A 154 -8.42 20.40 15.08
C LEU A 154 -8.67 21.90 14.94
N GLU A 155 -7.97 22.51 14.00
CA GLU A 155 -8.06 23.92 13.72
C GLU A 155 -8.53 24.13 12.28
N LEU A 156 -9.51 25.00 12.10
CA LEU A 156 -9.98 25.47 10.80
C LEU A 156 -9.77 27.00 10.76
N PRO A 157 -8.55 27.47 10.41
CA PRO A 157 -8.16 28.87 10.61
C PRO A 157 -9.07 29.90 9.94
N ASP A 158 -9.69 29.49 8.83
CA ASP A 158 -10.58 30.35 8.03
C ASP A 158 -12.06 30.21 8.40
N LEU A 159 -12.43 29.21 9.22
CA LEU A 159 -13.81 28.78 9.43
C LEU A 159 -14.21 28.66 10.92
N ALA A 160 -13.28 28.84 11.84
CA ALA A 160 -13.55 28.82 13.27
C ALA A 160 -12.62 29.78 14.02
N ASP A 161 -13.13 30.43 15.08
CA ASP A 161 -12.33 31.28 15.94
C ASP A 161 -11.49 30.51 16.95
N GLU A 162 -11.95 29.33 17.34
CA GLU A 162 -11.32 28.44 18.32
C GLU A 162 -10.92 27.11 17.68
N ALA A 163 -9.89 26.46 18.23
CA ALA A 163 -9.55 25.09 17.89
C ALA A 163 -10.44 24.13 18.67
N TYR A 164 -10.90 23.06 18.01
CA TYR A 164 -11.55 21.95 18.74
C TYR A 164 -10.48 21.05 19.35
N VAL A 165 -10.64 20.67 20.61
CA VAL A 165 -9.74 19.73 21.30
C VAL A 165 -10.49 18.50 21.77
N THR A 166 -9.93 17.34 21.54
CA THR A 166 -10.45 16.07 22.03
C THR A 166 -9.38 15.23 22.71
N ASP A 167 -9.81 14.39 23.63
CA ASP A 167 -8.97 13.41 24.32
C ASP A 167 -9.28 12.02 23.79
N LEU A 168 -8.30 11.40 23.14
CA LEU A 168 -8.45 10.08 22.53
C LEU A 168 -8.50 8.94 23.53
N SER A 169 -8.10 9.17 24.78
CA SER A 169 -8.21 8.19 25.85
C SER A 169 -9.65 7.98 26.33
N ASP A 170 -10.57 8.94 26.01
CA ASP A 170 -12.01 8.88 26.37
C ASP A 170 -12.91 9.28 25.19
N ILE A 171 -12.85 8.51 24.12
CA ILE A 171 -13.68 8.74 22.90
C ILE A 171 -15.17 8.60 23.21
N ASN A 172 -15.57 7.59 23.97
CA ASN A 172 -16.98 7.41 24.35
C ASN A 172 -17.50 8.60 25.18
N GLY A 173 -16.68 9.13 26.08
CA GLY A 173 -17.04 10.33 26.84
C GLY A 173 -17.17 11.55 25.92
N THR A 174 -16.29 11.70 24.95
CA THR A 174 -16.35 12.78 23.96
C THR A 174 -17.62 12.68 23.11
N ILE A 175 -17.93 11.50 22.55
CA ILE A 175 -19.15 11.26 21.77
C ILE A 175 -20.39 11.50 22.61
N GLY A 176 -20.40 10.99 23.86
CA GLY A 176 -21.55 11.12 24.77
C GLY A 176 -21.85 12.55 25.23
N ARG A 177 -20.85 13.45 25.21
CA ARG A 177 -21.02 14.87 25.53
C ARG A 177 -21.64 15.68 24.39
N SER A 178 -21.54 15.20 23.14
CA SER A 178 -22.03 15.88 21.95
C SER A 178 -23.23 15.13 21.33
N PRO A 179 -24.46 15.67 21.38
CA PRO A 179 -25.60 15.13 20.68
C PRO A 179 -25.38 14.97 19.18
N MET A 180 -24.65 15.89 18.53
CA MET A 180 -24.35 15.82 17.10
C MET A 180 -23.40 14.69 16.77
N LEU A 181 -22.31 14.53 17.53
CA LEU A 181 -21.39 13.41 17.35
C LEU A 181 -22.06 12.07 17.64
N SER A 182 -22.82 11.96 18.73
CA SER A 182 -23.56 10.74 19.07
C SER A 182 -24.49 10.34 17.94
N TYR A 183 -25.29 11.28 17.42
CA TYR A 183 -26.20 11.01 16.32
C TYR A 183 -25.45 10.58 15.03
N ALA A 184 -24.36 11.26 14.68
CA ALA A 184 -23.55 10.94 13.50
C ALA A 184 -22.90 9.56 13.66
N TRP A 185 -22.38 9.23 14.83
CA TRP A 185 -21.73 7.96 15.14
C TRP A 185 -22.71 6.79 15.02
N ASP A 186 -23.88 6.92 15.66
CA ASP A 186 -24.94 5.91 15.62
C ASP A 186 -25.51 5.75 14.20
N SER A 187 -25.68 6.86 13.47
CA SER A 187 -26.18 6.84 12.09
C SER A 187 -25.22 6.17 11.12
N ALA A 188 -23.91 6.30 11.37
CA ALA A 188 -22.88 5.62 10.59
C ALA A 188 -22.68 4.15 10.96
N GLY A 189 -23.36 3.66 12.01
CA GLY A 189 -23.24 2.28 12.49
C GLY A 189 -21.82 1.95 12.99
N LEU A 190 -21.09 2.94 13.49
CA LEU A 190 -19.72 2.75 13.97
C LEU A 190 -19.71 2.06 15.34
N PRO A 191 -18.75 1.17 15.61
CA PRO A 191 -18.64 0.53 16.90
C PRO A 191 -18.24 1.54 17.98
N HIS A 192 -18.77 1.38 19.21
CA HIS A 192 -18.32 2.16 20.35
C HIS A 192 -16.88 1.78 20.73
N ILE A 193 -15.97 2.73 20.59
CA ILE A 193 -14.53 2.59 20.85
C ILE A 193 -14.23 3.36 22.13
N GLN A 194 -13.60 2.72 23.11
CA GLN A 194 -13.31 3.36 24.40
C GLN A 194 -12.16 4.36 24.28
N SER A 195 -11.12 3.98 23.59
CA SER A 195 -9.93 4.81 23.35
C SER A 195 -9.37 4.56 21.95
N VAL A 196 -8.66 5.53 21.41
CA VAL A 196 -7.87 5.42 20.20
C VAL A 196 -6.44 5.81 20.53
N GLU A 197 -5.51 4.92 20.30
CA GLU A 197 -4.08 5.22 20.33
C GLU A 197 -3.66 5.68 18.95
N LEU A 198 -3.33 6.96 18.79
CA LEU A 198 -2.84 7.52 17.52
C LEU A 198 -1.47 6.95 17.17
N PHE A 199 -0.67 6.72 18.17
CA PHE A 199 0.70 6.26 18.08
C PHE A 199 0.86 4.93 18.83
N GLY A 200 -0.08 4.01 18.67
CA GLY A 200 -0.02 2.70 19.32
C GLY A 200 1.33 2.04 19.11
N GLU A 201 1.71 1.18 20.06
CA GLU A 201 2.89 0.34 19.89
C GLU A 201 2.80 -0.35 18.55
N ALA A 202 3.93 -0.39 17.84
CA ALA A 202 4.02 -1.16 16.62
C ALA A 202 3.43 -2.54 16.87
N PRO A 203 2.44 -2.99 16.09
CA PRO A 203 2.00 -4.37 16.24
C PRO A 203 3.24 -5.24 16.10
N GLU A 204 3.53 -6.07 17.11
CA GLU A 204 4.71 -6.98 17.10
C GLU A 204 4.80 -7.81 15.81
N ASP A 205 3.77 -7.77 15.02
CA ASP A 205 3.49 -8.58 13.83
C ASP A 205 3.22 -7.75 12.56
N ASP A 206 3.70 -6.54 12.43
CA ASP A 206 3.47 -5.73 11.23
C ASP A 206 4.30 -6.26 10.04
N VAL A 207 3.67 -6.32 8.85
CA VAL A 207 4.36 -6.70 7.60
C VAL A 207 5.58 -5.81 7.34
N TRP A 208 5.55 -4.57 7.83
CA TRP A 208 6.64 -3.61 7.67
C TRP A 208 7.81 -3.85 8.61
N SER A 209 7.58 -4.38 9.80
CA SER A 209 8.66 -4.86 10.68
C SER A 209 9.41 -6.04 10.06
N LEU A 210 8.75 -6.79 9.17
CA LEU A 210 9.34 -7.88 8.40
C LEU A 210 10.37 -7.39 7.37
N LEU A 211 10.16 -6.24 6.76
CA LEU A 211 11.09 -5.64 5.80
C LEU A 211 12.29 -5.00 6.51
N GLY A 212 12.10 -4.49 7.74
CA GLY A 212 13.16 -3.89 8.56
C GLY A 212 14.05 -4.90 9.28
N GLU A 213 13.48 -6.02 9.70
CA GLU A 213 14.23 -7.14 10.29
C GLU A 213 14.64 -8.15 9.21
N ILE A 214 15.55 -7.80 8.31
CA ILE A 214 16.36 -8.80 7.61
C ILE A 214 17.27 -9.41 8.69
N ARG A 215 16.65 -10.25 9.52
CA ARG A 215 17.34 -11.02 10.55
C ARG A 215 18.29 -11.96 9.85
N ASP A 216 19.49 -11.98 10.33
CA ASP A 216 20.61 -12.86 9.97
C ASP A 216 20.47 -13.53 8.57
N GLU A 217 20.99 -12.83 7.54
CA GLU A 217 21.02 -13.32 6.15
C GLU A 217 21.53 -14.78 6.04
N ALA A 218 22.38 -15.20 6.97
CA ALA A 218 22.92 -16.56 6.99
C ALA A 218 21.85 -17.60 7.39
N GLU A 219 20.99 -17.30 8.37
CA GLU A 219 19.93 -18.22 8.80
C GLU A 219 18.83 -18.32 7.74
N GLN A 220 18.45 -17.19 7.15
CA GLN A 220 17.49 -17.17 6.05
C GLN A 220 18.00 -17.98 4.85
N SER A 221 19.28 -17.81 4.48
CA SER A 221 19.93 -18.57 3.43
C SER A 221 19.89 -20.08 3.70
N GLU A 222 20.08 -20.48 4.94
CA GLU A 222 20.06 -21.90 5.31
C GLU A 222 18.65 -22.49 5.18
N ARG A 223 17.61 -21.77 5.59
CA ARG A 223 16.21 -22.22 5.46
C ARG A 223 15.78 -22.38 4.01
N ILE A 224 16.11 -21.40 3.17
CA ILE A 224 15.86 -21.47 1.72
C ILE A 224 16.63 -22.63 1.09
N ARG A 225 17.87 -22.87 1.52
CA ARG A 225 18.65 -24.00 1.05
C ARG A 225 18.02 -25.34 1.42
N GLU A 226 17.54 -25.49 2.67
CA GLU A 226 16.84 -26.70 3.10
C GLU A 226 15.52 -26.88 2.32
N MET A 227 14.79 -25.82 2.05
CA MET A 227 13.58 -25.85 1.20
C MET A 227 13.89 -26.45 -0.18
N TRP A 228 14.89 -25.93 -0.88
CA TRP A 228 15.27 -26.43 -2.20
C TRP A 228 15.86 -27.84 -2.17
N LYS A 229 16.47 -28.26 -1.08
CA LYS A 229 16.98 -29.61 -0.91
C LYS A 229 15.86 -30.65 -0.84
N HIS A 230 14.71 -30.26 -0.33
CA HIS A 230 13.54 -31.11 -0.18
C HIS A 230 12.46 -30.90 -1.24
N ALA A 231 12.62 -29.90 -2.11
CA ALA A 231 11.76 -29.71 -3.26
C ALA A 231 11.90 -30.87 -4.26
N ASP A 232 10.79 -31.40 -4.74
CA ASP A 232 10.74 -32.33 -5.86
C ASP A 232 10.50 -31.53 -7.16
N VAL A 233 11.43 -31.64 -8.10
CA VAL A 233 11.41 -30.88 -9.36
C VAL A 233 11.49 -31.87 -10.52
N GLN A 234 10.52 -31.82 -11.40
CA GLN A 234 10.40 -32.70 -12.55
C GLN A 234 10.22 -31.86 -13.85
N HIS A 235 11.09 -32.08 -14.81
CA HIS A 235 10.94 -31.51 -16.15
C HIS A 235 9.83 -32.23 -16.93
N ARG A 236 8.95 -31.50 -17.58
CA ARG A 236 7.96 -32.06 -18.51
C ARG A 236 8.63 -32.33 -19.86
N ASP A 237 8.17 -33.36 -20.57
CA ASP A 237 8.69 -33.70 -21.91
C ASP A 237 8.27 -32.69 -22.99
N GLU A 238 7.32 -31.82 -22.71
CA GLU A 238 6.81 -30.77 -23.60
C GLU A 238 7.37 -29.41 -23.24
N ASP A 239 7.67 -28.61 -24.29
CA ASP A 239 8.05 -27.22 -24.12
C ASP A 239 6.81 -26.33 -24.17
N GLY A 240 6.81 -25.20 -23.44
CA GLY A 240 5.80 -24.15 -23.51
C GLY A 240 6.23 -23.04 -24.43
N ILE A 241 5.27 -22.40 -25.09
CA ILE A 241 5.49 -21.18 -25.89
C ILE A 241 4.81 -20.02 -25.14
N MET A 242 5.54 -18.93 -24.94
CA MET A 242 5.05 -17.70 -24.33
C MET A 242 5.31 -16.53 -25.26
N GLU A 243 4.52 -15.48 -25.14
CA GLU A 243 4.71 -14.23 -25.88
C GLU A 243 5.44 -13.22 -24.97
N ALA A 244 6.49 -12.60 -25.46
CA ALA A 244 7.09 -11.43 -24.82
C ALA A 244 6.37 -10.16 -25.28
N GLY A 245 6.59 -9.05 -24.59
CA GLY A 245 5.92 -7.77 -24.85
C GLY A 245 6.07 -7.22 -26.29
N ASP A 246 7.02 -7.73 -27.06
CA ASP A 246 7.27 -7.40 -28.47
C ASP A 246 6.70 -8.43 -29.47
N GLU A 247 5.73 -9.23 -29.05
CA GLU A 247 5.11 -10.32 -29.81
C GLU A 247 6.10 -11.46 -30.20
N ARG A 248 7.28 -11.53 -29.60
CA ARG A 248 8.21 -12.64 -29.77
C ARG A 248 7.74 -13.89 -29.07
N GLU A 249 7.71 -15.00 -29.78
CA GLU A 249 7.54 -16.31 -29.16
C GLU A 249 8.81 -16.74 -28.43
N ILE A 250 8.69 -17.03 -27.13
CA ILE A 250 9.76 -17.55 -26.29
C ILE A 250 9.44 -19.01 -25.99
N THR A 251 10.36 -19.90 -26.33
CA THR A 251 10.26 -21.31 -25.97
C THR A 251 10.78 -21.50 -24.54
N CYS A 252 9.96 -22.07 -23.69
CA CYS A 252 10.28 -22.32 -22.28
C CYS A 252 10.25 -23.83 -21.98
N ARG A 253 11.19 -24.29 -21.18
CA ARG A 253 11.10 -25.60 -20.51
C ARG A 253 10.14 -25.50 -19.34
N ILE A 254 9.31 -26.52 -19.17
CA ILE A 254 8.30 -26.56 -18.11
C ILE A 254 8.76 -27.48 -16.99
N TYR A 255 8.67 -27.00 -15.77
CA TYR A 255 9.03 -27.77 -14.57
C TYR A 255 7.85 -27.80 -13.60
N ASP A 256 7.51 -29.00 -13.13
CA ASP A 256 6.63 -29.19 -11.97
C ASP A 256 7.49 -29.18 -10.70
N VAL A 257 7.11 -28.32 -9.77
CA VAL A 257 7.84 -28.10 -8.51
C VAL A 257 6.90 -28.37 -7.35
N ILE A 258 7.26 -29.32 -6.50
CA ILE A 258 6.52 -29.62 -5.26
C ILE A 258 7.42 -29.28 -4.10
N ILE A 259 6.99 -28.36 -3.25
CA ILE A 259 7.69 -27.95 -2.04
C ILE A 259 6.87 -28.38 -0.83
N PRO A 260 7.40 -29.26 0.04
CA PRO A 260 6.68 -29.66 1.25
C PRO A 260 6.40 -28.45 2.14
N LYS A 261 5.17 -28.37 2.64
CA LYS A 261 4.65 -27.21 3.38
C LYS A 261 5.51 -26.80 4.58
N GLU A 262 6.10 -27.76 5.28
CA GLU A 262 6.91 -27.50 6.46
C GLU A 262 8.14 -26.63 6.21
N TYR A 263 8.73 -26.71 5.01
CA TYR A 263 9.89 -25.90 4.67
C TYR A 263 9.50 -24.46 4.28
N ILE A 264 8.40 -24.29 3.55
CA ILE A 264 7.87 -22.95 3.26
C ILE A 264 7.32 -22.32 4.54
N GLN A 265 6.59 -23.09 5.36
CA GLN A 265 6.09 -22.60 6.64
C GLN A 265 7.25 -22.13 7.52
N GLY A 266 8.35 -22.88 7.56
CA GLY A 266 9.55 -22.48 8.29
C GLY A 266 10.18 -21.17 7.79
N CYS A 267 10.10 -20.88 6.51
CA CYS A 267 10.52 -19.57 5.96
C CYS A 267 9.52 -18.46 6.35
N ILE A 268 8.22 -18.73 6.25
CA ILE A 268 7.16 -17.78 6.64
C ILE A 268 7.26 -17.45 8.12
N ASP A 269 7.35 -18.46 8.99
CA ASP A 269 7.45 -18.30 10.45
C ASP A 269 8.69 -17.49 10.85
N TYR A 270 9.80 -17.71 10.13
CA TYR A 270 11.03 -16.94 10.35
C TYR A 270 10.87 -15.47 9.95
N MET A 271 10.26 -15.20 8.80
CA MET A 271 10.02 -13.84 8.32
C MET A 271 8.99 -13.10 9.17
N THR A 272 7.93 -13.79 9.61
CA THR A 272 6.81 -13.17 10.34
C THR A 272 7.01 -13.16 11.86
N GLY A 273 8.05 -13.81 12.36
CA GLY A 273 8.28 -13.94 13.80
C GLY A 273 7.25 -14.81 14.54
N THR A 274 6.16 -15.20 13.87
CA THR A 274 5.07 -16.00 14.48
C THR A 274 4.53 -17.08 13.56
N SER A 275 4.31 -18.28 14.09
CA SER A 275 3.69 -19.41 13.37
C SER A 275 2.16 -19.35 13.26
N GLU A 276 1.51 -18.33 13.85
CA GLU A 276 0.06 -18.33 14.04
C GLU A 276 -0.72 -17.58 12.96
N ARG A 277 -0.09 -16.65 12.22
CA ARG A 277 -0.79 -15.78 11.27
C ARG A 277 -1.00 -16.38 9.89
N TRP A 278 -0.02 -17.09 9.37
CA TRP A 278 0.01 -17.59 8.01
C TRP A 278 0.31 -19.09 8.02
N TYR A 279 -0.73 -19.90 8.02
CA TYR A 279 -0.59 -21.35 8.08
C TYR A 279 -0.91 -21.99 6.73
N LEU A 280 0.09 -22.66 6.13
CA LEU A 280 -0.09 -23.47 4.94
C LEU A 280 -0.74 -24.79 5.30
N ASN A 281 -1.83 -25.13 4.64
CA ASN A 281 -2.57 -26.35 4.90
C ASN A 281 -2.06 -27.55 4.09
N ALA A 282 -1.37 -27.31 2.96
CA ALA A 282 -0.87 -28.32 2.04
C ALA A 282 0.50 -27.95 1.48
N ASP A 283 1.16 -28.91 0.84
CA ASP A 283 2.37 -28.68 0.06
C ASP A 283 2.09 -27.66 -1.06
N VAL A 284 3.11 -26.87 -1.41
CA VAL A 284 3.02 -25.91 -2.50
C VAL A 284 3.42 -26.60 -3.79
N LYS A 285 2.53 -26.55 -4.77
CA LYS A 285 2.75 -27.14 -6.09
C LYS A 285 2.71 -26.03 -7.14
N LEU A 286 3.81 -25.90 -7.85
CA LEU A 286 4.00 -24.87 -8.87
C LEU A 286 4.32 -25.48 -10.22
N THR A 287 3.92 -24.80 -11.28
CA THR A 287 4.47 -24.99 -12.63
C THR A 287 5.32 -23.76 -12.94
N VAL A 288 6.58 -24.00 -13.36
CA VAL A 288 7.56 -22.95 -13.62
C VAL A 288 8.06 -23.07 -15.06
N TYR A 289 8.01 -21.98 -15.79
CA TYR A 289 8.45 -21.88 -17.19
C TYR A 289 9.78 -21.12 -17.23
N ILE A 290 10.80 -21.74 -17.81
CA ILE A 290 12.17 -21.21 -17.86
C ILE A 290 12.64 -21.20 -19.31
N ASP A 291 13.09 -20.06 -19.80
CA ASP A 291 13.60 -19.88 -21.15
C ASP A 291 15.04 -20.44 -21.33
N GLU A 292 15.59 -20.33 -22.54
CA GLU A 292 16.93 -20.78 -22.88
C GLU A 292 18.04 -19.99 -22.13
N TYR A 293 17.74 -18.75 -21.69
CA TYR A 293 18.65 -17.91 -20.92
C TYR A 293 18.58 -18.22 -19.42
N LYS A 294 17.71 -19.14 -19.00
CA LYS A 294 17.42 -19.54 -17.64
C LYS A 294 16.66 -18.48 -16.83
N ASP A 295 15.95 -17.62 -17.52
CA ASP A 295 15.08 -16.65 -16.89
C ASP A 295 13.70 -17.29 -16.71
N ILE A 296 13.11 -17.07 -15.55
CA ILE A 296 11.72 -17.46 -15.29
C ILE A 296 10.83 -16.52 -16.09
N ARG A 297 9.93 -17.10 -16.87
CA ARG A 297 8.94 -16.39 -17.67
C ARG A 297 7.52 -16.53 -17.10
N ARG A 298 7.25 -17.63 -16.41
CA ARG A 298 5.95 -17.83 -15.78
C ARG A 298 6.09 -18.72 -14.55
N ILE A 299 5.33 -18.39 -13.53
CA ILE A 299 5.11 -19.22 -12.34
C ILE A 299 3.61 -19.28 -12.11
N GLU A 300 3.06 -20.46 -11.94
CA GLU A 300 1.66 -20.62 -11.60
C GLU A 300 1.48 -21.75 -10.59
N THR A 301 0.44 -21.67 -9.78
CA THR A 301 0.03 -22.78 -8.92
C THR A 301 -0.57 -23.89 -9.76
N SER A 302 0.04 -25.10 -9.77
CA SER A 302 -0.54 -26.26 -10.44
C SER A 302 -1.74 -26.85 -9.68
N GLU A 303 -1.81 -26.63 -8.37
CA GLU A 303 -2.95 -26.89 -7.51
C GLU A 303 -3.16 -25.68 -6.60
N PRO A 304 -4.41 -25.38 -6.19
CA PRO A 304 -4.67 -24.24 -5.31
C PRO A 304 -3.85 -24.27 -4.02
N LEU A 305 -3.31 -23.13 -3.66
CA LEU A 305 -2.72 -22.90 -2.34
C LEU A 305 -3.82 -22.79 -1.29
N PHE A 306 -3.60 -23.38 -0.13
CA PHE A 306 -4.49 -23.23 1.01
C PHE A 306 -3.75 -22.58 2.17
N VAL A 307 -4.14 -21.33 2.46
CA VAL A 307 -3.57 -20.53 3.56
C VAL A 307 -4.67 -20.20 4.55
N ASN A 308 -4.53 -20.59 5.80
CA ASN A 308 -5.55 -20.41 6.84
C ASN A 308 -6.93 -20.95 6.42
N GLY A 309 -6.98 -22.05 5.65
CA GLY A 309 -8.21 -22.64 5.12
C GLY A 309 -8.82 -21.92 3.92
N ASN A 310 -8.25 -20.80 3.46
CA ASN A 310 -8.69 -20.12 2.25
C ASN A 310 -7.94 -20.64 1.04
N ARG A 311 -8.66 -20.77 -0.08
CA ARG A 311 -8.12 -21.23 -1.36
C ARG A 311 -7.58 -20.04 -2.15
N PHE A 312 -6.39 -20.22 -2.76
CA PHE A 312 -5.76 -19.27 -3.67
C PHE A 312 -5.22 -19.99 -4.90
N ASP A 313 -5.62 -19.49 -6.06
CA ASP A 313 -5.03 -19.81 -7.35
C ASP A 313 -4.19 -18.57 -7.74
N ALA A 314 -2.90 -18.74 -8.00
CA ALA A 314 -1.99 -17.64 -8.27
C ALA A 314 -1.12 -17.92 -9.48
N GLY A 315 -0.84 -16.88 -10.26
CA GLY A 315 0.05 -16.91 -11.41
C GLY A 315 0.80 -15.59 -11.56
N MET A 316 1.96 -15.67 -12.19
CA MET A 316 2.78 -14.52 -12.57
C MET A 316 3.44 -14.82 -13.91
N GLU A 317 3.28 -13.93 -14.87
CA GLU A 317 4.00 -13.93 -16.14
C GLU A 317 4.97 -12.76 -16.20
N LEU A 318 6.13 -12.97 -16.78
CA LEU A 318 7.24 -12.03 -16.85
C LEU A 318 7.59 -11.83 -18.32
N CYS A 319 7.06 -10.73 -18.90
CA CYS A 319 7.06 -10.48 -20.34
C CYS A 319 8.05 -9.42 -20.80
N GLY A 320 8.82 -8.80 -19.87
CA GLY A 320 9.74 -7.72 -20.18
C GLY A 320 10.83 -8.09 -21.19
N GLU A 321 11.21 -7.11 -22.02
CA GLU A 321 12.19 -7.27 -23.10
C GLU A 321 13.64 -7.21 -22.60
N GLU A 322 13.99 -6.21 -21.79
CA GLU A 322 15.35 -6.05 -21.24
C GLU A 322 15.56 -6.99 -20.06
N LEU A 323 14.69 -6.89 -19.06
CA LEU A 323 14.60 -7.84 -17.98
C LEU A 323 13.17 -8.38 -17.90
N PRO A 324 12.98 -9.66 -17.60
CA PRO A 324 11.64 -10.26 -17.49
C PRO A 324 10.71 -9.47 -16.56
N VAL A 325 11.25 -8.88 -15.51
CA VAL A 325 10.53 -8.13 -14.45
C VAL A 325 10.08 -6.72 -14.87
N ASP A 326 10.45 -6.26 -16.07
CA ASP A 326 10.02 -4.94 -16.57
C ASP A 326 8.56 -4.92 -17.04
N ASP A 327 7.98 -6.09 -17.26
CA ASP A 327 6.59 -6.27 -17.64
C ASP A 327 6.04 -7.53 -16.96
N VAL A 328 5.12 -7.35 -16.01
CA VAL A 328 4.66 -8.40 -15.11
C VAL A 328 3.14 -8.44 -15.06
N ASP A 329 2.59 -9.58 -15.44
CA ASP A 329 1.19 -9.92 -15.22
C ASP A 329 1.04 -10.82 -14.01
N MET A 330 0.21 -10.44 -13.05
CA MET A 330 -0.07 -11.22 -11.86
C MET A 330 -1.55 -11.54 -11.76
N THR A 331 -1.87 -12.74 -11.34
CA THR A 331 -3.25 -13.17 -11.07
C THR A 331 -3.33 -13.84 -9.71
N VAL A 332 -4.34 -13.50 -8.93
CA VAL A 332 -4.70 -14.20 -7.69
C VAL A 332 -6.21 -14.33 -7.62
N ASN A 333 -6.70 -15.54 -7.82
CA ASN A 333 -8.14 -15.81 -7.99
C ASN A 333 -8.74 -14.95 -9.13
N GLU A 334 -9.66 -14.04 -8.76
CA GLU A 334 -10.37 -13.15 -9.70
C GLU A 334 -9.71 -11.76 -9.81
N ILE A 335 -8.56 -11.57 -9.18
CA ILE A 335 -7.83 -10.31 -9.23
C ILE A 335 -6.67 -10.48 -10.20
N SER A 336 -6.55 -9.57 -11.14
CA SER A 336 -5.37 -9.42 -12.00
C SER A 336 -4.70 -8.08 -11.74
N ALA A 337 -3.39 -8.05 -11.88
CA ALA A 337 -2.59 -6.85 -11.83
C ALA A 337 -1.53 -6.93 -12.93
N HIS A 338 -1.35 -5.82 -13.64
CA HIS A 338 -0.29 -5.67 -14.63
C HIS A 338 0.60 -4.50 -14.22
N ILE A 339 1.90 -4.71 -14.26
CA ILE A 339 2.92 -3.71 -13.95
C ILE A 339 3.89 -3.69 -15.12
N SER A 340 3.94 -2.58 -15.84
CA SER A 340 4.95 -2.39 -16.89
C SER A 340 5.80 -1.16 -16.61
N ARG A 341 7.04 -1.18 -17.08
CA ARG A 341 8.01 -0.14 -16.90
C ARG A 341 8.42 0.48 -18.22
N ASP A 342 8.41 1.81 -18.29
CA ASP A 342 8.99 2.58 -19.40
C ASP A 342 9.99 3.60 -18.82
N GLY A 343 11.28 3.29 -18.97
CA GLY A 343 12.36 4.08 -18.39
C GLY A 343 12.31 4.09 -16.86
N ARG A 344 11.83 5.19 -16.25
CA ARG A 344 11.64 5.33 -14.79
C ARG A 344 10.17 5.28 -14.36
N ASP A 345 9.27 5.29 -15.32
CA ASP A 345 7.84 5.32 -15.06
C ASP A 345 7.29 3.90 -14.98
N TYR A 346 6.39 3.69 -14.05
CA TYR A 346 5.69 2.43 -13.84
C TYR A 346 4.22 2.62 -14.14
N ASN A 347 3.69 1.85 -15.09
CA ASN A 347 2.27 1.76 -15.35
C ASN A 347 1.72 0.56 -14.57
N ILE A 348 0.79 0.83 -13.68
CA ILE A 348 0.19 -0.18 -12.82
C ILE A 348 -1.30 -0.22 -13.11
N SER A 349 -1.81 -1.38 -13.47
CA SER A 349 -3.25 -1.61 -13.55
C SER A 349 -3.66 -2.78 -12.67
N MET A 350 -4.87 -2.71 -12.14
CA MET A 350 -5.45 -3.75 -11.31
C MET A 350 -6.92 -3.92 -11.66
N GLU A 351 -7.37 -5.15 -11.81
CA GLU A 351 -8.74 -5.49 -12.13
C GLU A 351 -9.29 -6.52 -11.14
N SER A 352 -10.55 -6.36 -10.74
CA SER A 352 -11.27 -7.30 -9.87
C SER A 352 -12.77 -7.21 -10.13
N GLY A 353 -13.33 -8.20 -10.79
CA GLY A 353 -14.72 -8.17 -11.24
C GLY A 353 -15.00 -6.97 -12.14
N ASP A 354 -15.96 -6.11 -11.74
CA ASP A 354 -16.33 -4.91 -12.49
C ASP A 354 -15.47 -3.68 -12.14
N ALA A 355 -14.49 -3.81 -11.24
CA ALA A 355 -13.61 -2.72 -10.82
C ALA A 355 -12.26 -2.78 -11.53
N ARG A 356 -11.80 -1.62 -12.04
CA ARG A 356 -10.47 -1.44 -12.61
C ARG A 356 -9.84 -0.17 -12.08
N ALA A 357 -8.57 -0.28 -11.69
CA ALA A 357 -7.74 0.86 -11.33
C ALA A 357 -6.52 0.91 -12.25
N VAL A 358 -6.14 2.10 -12.69
CA VAL A 358 -4.92 2.34 -13.48
C VAL A 358 -4.20 3.54 -12.88
N VAL A 359 -2.88 3.48 -12.80
CA VAL A 359 -2.04 4.59 -12.34
C VAL A 359 -0.67 4.52 -13.00
N GLU A 360 -0.14 5.67 -13.36
CA GLU A 360 1.26 5.84 -13.73
C GLU A 360 2.02 6.42 -12.54
N VAL A 361 3.17 5.85 -12.17
CA VAL A 361 3.97 6.26 -11.02
C VAL A 361 5.42 6.47 -11.43
N THR A 362 5.96 7.65 -11.11
CA THR A 362 7.38 7.98 -11.28
C THR A 362 8.03 8.12 -9.90
N PRO A 363 8.72 7.10 -9.40
CA PRO A 363 9.46 7.19 -8.14
C PRO A 363 10.83 7.83 -8.33
N LYS A 364 11.26 8.63 -7.34
CA LYS A 364 12.61 9.18 -7.26
C LYS A 364 13.08 9.20 -5.82
N TYR A 365 14.23 8.64 -5.55
CA TYR A 365 14.82 8.63 -4.22
C TYR A 365 16.13 9.41 -4.18
N ASP A 366 16.25 10.32 -3.21
CA ASP A 366 17.48 11.04 -2.89
C ASP A 366 18.13 10.40 -1.65
N ARG A 367 19.25 9.72 -1.87
CA ARG A 367 19.98 8.99 -0.82
C ARG A 367 20.57 9.89 0.26
N GLU A 368 21.02 11.10 -0.12
CA GLU A 368 21.63 12.04 0.83
C GLU A 368 20.56 12.68 1.72
N ALA A 369 19.45 13.06 1.13
CA ALA A 369 18.30 13.65 1.82
C ALA A 369 17.43 12.61 2.54
N ARG A 370 17.53 11.32 2.22
CA ARG A 370 16.59 10.26 2.63
C ARG A 370 15.16 10.62 2.28
N ASP A 371 14.96 10.97 1.04
CA ASP A 371 13.75 11.60 0.54
C ASP A 371 13.22 10.79 -0.65
N LEU A 372 11.98 10.33 -0.56
CA LEU A 372 11.26 9.62 -1.62
C LEU A 372 10.18 10.53 -2.20
N ASP A 373 10.38 10.94 -3.45
CA ASP A 373 9.37 11.61 -4.25
C ASP A 373 8.61 10.57 -5.10
N LEU A 374 7.32 10.50 -4.95
CA LEU A 374 6.41 9.71 -5.78
C LEU A 374 5.50 10.66 -6.55
N LYS A 375 5.68 10.74 -7.85
CA LYS A 375 4.70 11.40 -8.72
C LYS A 375 3.79 10.35 -9.30
N TYR A 376 2.49 10.61 -9.26
CA TYR A 376 1.53 9.76 -9.91
C TYR A 376 0.61 10.58 -10.82
N SER A 377 0.33 10.03 -11.98
CA SER A 377 -0.57 10.61 -12.96
C SER A 377 -1.60 9.58 -13.41
N ASP A 378 -2.67 10.08 -13.99
CA ASP A 378 -3.72 9.27 -14.60
C ASP A 378 -4.26 8.13 -13.69
N LEU A 379 -4.26 8.37 -12.34
CA LEU A 379 -5.00 7.47 -11.47
C LEU A 379 -6.47 7.51 -11.89
N SER A 380 -6.93 6.44 -12.47
CA SER A 380 -8.33 6.24 -12.87
C SER A 380 -8.90 5.04 -12.15
N LEU A 381 -10.07 5.22 -11.55
CA LEU A 381 -10.85 4.15 -10.95
C LEU A 381 -12.15 4.02 -11.72
N VAL A 382 -12.34 2.87 -12.35
CA VAL A 382 -13.53 2.53 -13.14
C VAL A 382 -14.31 1.44 -12.40
N TYR A 383 -15.64 1.56 -12.33
CA TYR A 383 -16.54 0.53 -11.80
C TYR A 383 -17.74 0.37 -12.72
N ALA A 384 -18.06 -0.86 -13.07
CA ALA A 384 -19.13 -1.20 -14.00
C ALA A 384 -19.05 -0.47 -15.36
N GLY A 385 -17.83 -0.15 -15.80
CA GLY A 385 -17.55 0.56 -17.05
C GLY A 385 -17.64 2.09 -16.97
N GLU A 386 -17.95 2.65 -15.80
CA GLU A 386 -17.99 4.10 -15.56
C GLU A 386 -16.77 4.55 -14.76
N GLU A 387 -16.12 5.65 -15.16
CA GLU A 387 -15.01 6.25 -14.41
C GLU A 387 -15.56 6.99 -13.20
N ILE A 388 -15.28 6.47 -11.99
CA ILE A 388 -15.77 7.04 -10.73
C ILE A 388 -14.78 8.01 -10.07
N LEU A 389 -13.49 7.91 -10.40
CA LEU A 389 -12.46 8.81 -9.88
C LEU A 389 -11.34 8.99 -10.90
N ARG A 390 -10.94 10.22 -11.11
CA ARG A 390 -9.69 10.56 -11.78
C ARG A 390 -8.85 11.47 -10.91
N SER A 391 -7.56 11.16 -10.78
CA SER A 391 -6.66 11.90 -9.90
C SER A 391 -5.22 11.87 -10.41
N GLY A 392 -4.43 12.82 -9.94
CA GLY A 392 -2.99 12.86 -10.10
C GLY A 392 -2.39 13.66 -8.96
N GLY A 393 -1.09 13.53 -8.75
CA GLY A 393 -0.44 14.25 -7.66
C GLY A 393 0.99 13.83 -7.39
N GLU A 394 1.48 14.30 -6.27
CA GLU A 394 2.79 13.93 -5.77
C GLU A 394 2.77 13.70 -4.26
N VAL A 395 3.60 12.78 -3.81
CA VAL A 395 3.82 12.48 -2.40
C VAL A 395 5.32 12.46 -2.16
N ARG A 396 5.78 13.28 -1.24
CA ARG A 396 7.16 13.30 -0.78
C ARG A 396 7.22 12.75 0.64
N ILE A 397 8.14 11.85 0.89
CA ILE A 397 8.38 11.24 2.21
C ILE A 397 9.84 11.45 2.56
N CYS A 398 10.12 12.21 3.61
CA CYS A 398 11.46 12.47 4.12
C CYS A 398 11.59 11.96 5.55
N THR A 399 12.66 11.22 5.83
CA THR A 399 12.98 10.71 7.18
C THR A 399 14.28 11.30 7.72
N ASN A 400 14.74 12.40 7.14
CA ASN A 400 15.93 13.09 7.60
C ASN A 400 15.64 13.92 8.86
N ASP A 401 16.33 13.64 9.94
CA ASP A 401 16.16 14.30 11.25
C ASP A 401 16.20 15.83 11.23
N THR A 402 16.86 16.43 10.23
CA THR A 402 16.99 17.88 10.12
C THR A 402 15.76 18.56 9.53
N GLU A 403 14.92 17.81 8.81
CA GLU A 403 13.72 18.33 8.16
C GLU A 403 12.44 18.04 8.97
N VAL A 404 12.52 17.13 9.94
CA VAL A 404 11.39 16.77 10.78
C VAL A 404 11.28 17.72 11.96
N ASN A 405 10.31 18.63 11.89
CA ASN A 405 10.09 19.65 12.94
C ASN A 405 8.58 19.84 13.12
N VAL A 406 8.04 19.20 14.15
CA VAL A 406 6.60 19.31 14.46
C VAL A 406 6.24 20.75 14.77
N ALA A 407 5.19 21.26 14.13
CA ALA A 407 4.72 22.61 14.42
C ALA A 407 4.24 22.71 15.87
N PRO A 408 4.48 23.85 16.55
CA PRO A 408 3.99 24.07 17.92
C PRO A 408 2.46 24.00 17.94
N LEU A 409 1.93 23.58 19.09
CA LEU A 409 0.48 23.63 19.33
C LEU A 409 -0.08 25.02 19.04
N PRO A 410 -1.33 25.13 18.54
CA PRO A 410 -1.94 26.41 18.20
C PRO A 410 -2.01 27.33 19.43
N ASP A 411 -1.62 28.59 19.26
CA ASP A 411 -1.67 29.64 20.29
C ASP A 411 -3.09 30.26 20.39
N ARG A 412 -4.10 29.51 19.96
CA ARG A 412 -5.50 29.92 19.97
C ARG A 412 -6.23 29.34 21.19
N THR A 413 -7.31 30.00 21.58
CA THR A 413 -8.27 29.40 22.49
C THR A 413 -8.82 28.10 21.91
N SER A 414 -9.06 27.12 22.76
CA SER A 414 -9.60 25.81 22.36
C SER A 414 -10.86 25.50 23.14
N THR A 415 -11.78 24.81 22.49
CA THR A 415 -13.01 24.30 23.11
C THR A 415 -13.10 22.79 22.98
N ASP A 416 -13.64 22.12 23.98
CA ASP A 416 -13.99 20.71 23.98
C ASP A 416 -15.49 20.47 23.69
N ASP A 417 -16.27 21.55 23.50
CA ASP A 417 -17.68 21.52 23.10
C ASP A 417 -17.76 21.41 21.57
N PHE A 418 -17.92 20.19 21.07
CA PHE A 418 -18.01 19.93 19.63
C PHE A 418 -19.22 20.61 18.97
N ASP A 419 -20.38 20.59 19.63
CA ASP A 419 -21.61 21.14 19.07
C ASP A 419 -21.48 22.66 18.90
N LEU A 420 -20.93 23.34 19.89
CA LEU A 420 -20.67 24.79 19.82
C LEU A 420 -19.68 25.11 18.72
N TRP A 421 -18.58 24.34 18.62
CA TRP A 421 -17.58 24.51 17.60
C TRP A 421 -18.14 24.30 16.19
N VAL A 422 -18.98 23.29 15.97
CA VAL A 422 -19.64 23.05 14.67
C VAL A 422 -20.58 24.18 14.29
N TYR A 423 -21.31 24.75 15.27
CA TYR A 423 -22.16 25.94 15.02
C TYR A 423 -21.33 27.16 14.61
N ASP A 424 -20.18 27.39 15.21
CA ASP A 424 -19.26 28.45 14.84
C ASP A 424 -18.74 28.25 13.39
N VAL A 425 -18.22 27.05 13.07
CA VAL A 425 -17.81 26.68 11.71
C VAL A 425 -18.96 26.89 10.71
N ALA A 426 -20.16 26.43 11.01
CA ALA A 426 -21.31 26.58 10.13
C ALA A 426 -21.66 28.06 9.88
N GLY A 427 -21.56 28.90 10.91
CA GLY A 427 -21.75 30.33 10.79
C GLY A 427 -20.77 30.99 9.84
N HIS A 428 -19.48 30.64 9.95
CA HIS A 428 -18.42 31.12 9.07
C HIS A 428 -18.57 30.61 7.63
N VAL A 429 -18.91 29.33 7.44
CA VAL A 429 -19.18 28.74 6.11
C VAL A 429 -20.32 29.45 5.43
N ILE A 430 -21.45 29.67 6.12
CA ILE A 430 -22.59 30.40 5.56
C ILE A 430 -22.20 31.83 5.24
N GLY A 431 -21.48 32.52 6.11
CA GLY A 431 -21.04 33.92 5.90
C GLY A 431 -20.09 34.06 4.69
N ARG A 432 -19.15 33.09 4.54
CA ARG A 432 -18.13 33.15 3.48
C ARG A 432 -18.62 32.62 2.12
N TYR A 433 -19.39 31.53 2.15
CA TYR A 433 -19.76 30.79 0.93
C TYR A 433 -21.26 30.80 0.63
N GLY A 434 -22.09 31.40 1.48
CA GLY A 434 -23.55 31.38 1.33
C GLY A 434 -24.05 31.91 -0.01
N SER A 435 -23.39 32.95 -0.55
CA SER A 435 -23.67 33.47 -1.88
C SER A 435 -23.28 32.53 -3.03
N LEU A 436 -22.27 31.68 -2.82
CA LEU A 436 -21.82 30.68 -3.81
C LEU A 436 -22.71 29.43 -3.83
N ILE A 437 -23.30 29.10 -2.70
CA ILE A 437 -24.20 27.93 -2.58
C ILE A 437 -25.66 28.29 -2.88
N GLY A 438 -25.94 29.55 -3.22
CA GLY A 438 -27.30 29.97 -3.57
C GLY A 438 -28.29 29.97 -2.38
N LEU A 439 -27.76 30.06 -1.15
CA LEU A 439 -28.55 30.10 0.09
C LEU A 439 -29.09 31.51 0.42
N PHE A 440 -28.75 32.52 -0.38
CA PHE A 440 -29.22 33.91 -0.25
C PHE A 440 -29.62 34.49 -1.60
#